data_8d914ad72853af1259588d65c11b5fae
#
_entry.id   8d914ad72853af1259588d65c11b5fae
#
_cell.length_a   1.000
_cell.length_b   1.000
_cell.length_c   1.000
_cell.angle_alpha   90.00
_cell.angle_beta   90.00
_cell.angle_gamma   90.00
#
_symmetry.space_group_name_H-M   'P 1'
#
loop_
_entity.id
_entity.type
_entity.pdbx_description
1 polymer ?
#
loop_
_entity_poly.entity_id
_entity_poly.type
_entity_poly.pdbx_seq_one_letter_code
_entity_poly.pdbx_strand_id
1 'polypeptide(L)'
;MSKNKNGIHLSRRTVLASGLALGAGAFMPMARAMGPIKVAGIHGSPVENAWNSVLHKALQDAAAEGAIEYVFSEGVSGTDYPRAMSEYAEQGAKLIIGETFPVEKQARTVAADYPETAFVMGSSGTFSGDNFGTFGTWNFDGAYLAGMLAGKMTKSNIVGSVGAIPIPEVNMLINAFAAGVKAVNPDAKHLTSFIGTFFDPPKAREAGLAQIDAGADILFGERIGTADAAKERGIKSVGSLIDYTSRYPDTVFANALWNFRPILNAAIADVVAGKPVGRDYTSYGLMKEGGSDITYVKGVAPADIEAEMESIRAQIKAGTFDVPQNMDEPT
;
A
#
# COMPACT_ATOMS: atom_id res chain seq x y z
N MET A 1 -34.17 -27.99 -75.57
CA MET A 1 -35.60 -27.63 -75.71
C MET A 1 -36.18 -27.81 -74.28
N SER A 2 -36.69 -26.88 -73.56
CA SER A 2 -37.60 -25.79 -73.71
C SER A 2 -37.32 -24.81 -72.52
N LYS A 3 -37.30 -23.54 -72.81
CA LYS A 3 -37.22 -22.44 -71.89
C LYS A 3 -38.56 -22.27 -71.13
N ASN A 4 -38.54 -22.03 -69.82
CA ASN A 4 -39.70 -21.41 -69.21
C ASN A 4 -39.24 -20.23 -68.36
N LYS A 5 -39.64 -19.05 -68.85
CA LYS A 5 -39.46 -17.74 -68.12
C LYS A 5 -40.74 -17.53 -67.34
N ASN A 6 -40.63 -17.38 -65.98
CA ASN A 6 -41.72 -16.80 -65.19
C ASN A 6 -41.23 -15.46 -64.62
N GLY A 7 -41.69 -14.39 -65.27
CA GLY A 7 -41.58 -13.02 -64.77
C GLY A 7 -42.59 -12.76 -63.70
N ILE A 8 -42.17 -12.23 -62.54
CA ILE A 8 -43.06 -11.78 -61.48
C ILE A 8 -43.38 -10.32 -61.77
N HIS A 9 -44.70 -10.06 -62.06
CA HIS A 9 -45.27 -8.70 -62.18
C HIS A 9 -45.50 -8.14 -60.76
N LEU A 10 -44.73 -7.16 -60.32
CA LEU A 10 -45.00 -6.37 -59.14
C LEU A 10 -46.01 -5.25 -59.45
N SER A 11 -47.17 -5.30 -58.86
CA SER A 11 -48.27 -4.32 -58.94
C SER A 11 -47.91 -3.02 -58.18
N ARG A 12 -48.21 -1.86 -58.82
CA ARG A 12 -47.95 -0.51 -58.31
C ARG A 12 -48.69 -0.14 -56.98
N ARG A 13 -49.39 -1.06 -56.36
CA ARG A 13 -50.12 -0.83 -55.10
C ARG A 13 -49.40 -1.31 -53.83
N THR A 14 -48.26 -1.96 -53.98
CA THR A 14 -47.49 -2.47 -52.82
C THR A 14 -46.32 -1.55 -52.39
N VAL A 15 -46.18 -0.37 -52.98
CA VAL A 15 -45.04 0.56 -52.70
C VAL A 15 -45.40 1.69 -51.74
N LEU A 16 -46.66 1.74 -51.20
CA LEU A 16 -47.09 2.88 -50.34
C LEU A 16 -47.34 2.51 -48.85
N ALA A 17 -46.85 1.35 -48.38
CA ALA A 17 -47.04 0.96 -46.98
C ALA A 17 -45.72 0.70 -46.21
N SER A 18 -44.54 1.18 -46.71
CA SER A 18 -43.22 0.93 -46.08
C SER A 18 -42.46 2.24 -45.87
N GLY A 19 -43.10 3.27 -45.37
CA GLY A 19 -42.46 4.53 -45.14
C GLY A 19 -43.05 5.23 -43.93
N LEU A 20 -42.64 4.82 -42.73
CA LEU A 20 -42.62 5.65 -41.48
C LEU A 20 -42.31 4.74 -40.29
N ALA A 21 -41.09 4.23 -40.26
CA ALA A 21 -40.43 3.81 -39.03
C ALA A 21 -39.04 4.42 -39.03
N LEU A 22 -39.00 5.75 -39.04
CA LEU A 22 -37.80 6.51 -38.65
C LEU A 22 -37.68 6.34 -37.16
N GLY A 23 -36.74 5.41 -36.80
CA GLY A 23 -36.37 5.12 -35.45
C GLY A 23 -35.95 6.37 -34.69
N ALA A 24 -36.55 6.58 -33.56
CA ALA A 24 -35.92 7.28 -32.46
C ALA A 24 -34.66 6.45 -32.08
N GLY A 25 -33.58 6.65 -32.80
CA GLY A 25 -32.24 6.24 -32.38
C GLY A 25 -31.99 6.99 -31.07
N ALA A 26 -32.12 6.28 -29.95
CA ALA A 26 -31.62 6.77 -28.69
C ALA A 26 -30.15 7.10 -28.92
N PHE A 27 -29.83 8.39 -29.01
CA PHE A 27 -28.46 8.86 -28.80
C PHE A 27 -28.13 8.51 -27.35
N MET A 28 -27.66 7.26 -27.11
CA MET A 28 -26.87 6.99 -25.93
C MET A 28 -25.62 7.90 -26.07
N PRO A 29 -25.41 8.81 -25.14
CA PRO A 29 -24.14 9.51 -25.14
C PRO A 29 -23.06 8.44 -25.05
N MET A 30 -22.27 8.26 -26.11
CA MET A 30 -21.01 7.53 -26.00
C MET A 30 -20.28 8.22 -24.85
N ALA A 31 -20.20 7.52 -23.71
CA ALA A 31 -19.29 7.93 -22.66
C ALA A 31 -17.92 8.04 -23.35
N ARG A 32 -17.49 9.28 -23.56
CA ARG A 32 -16.18 9.58 -24.13
C ARG A 32 -15.22 8.94 -23.13
N ALA A 33 -14.55 7.85 -23.54
CA ALA A 33 -13.50 7.29 -22.72
C ALA A 33 -12.53 8.45 -22.44
N MET A 34 -12.56 8.98 -21.24
CA MET A 34 -11.57 9.97 -20.81
C MET A 34 -10.22 9.26 -20.94
N GLY A 35 -9.27 9.88 -21.62
CA GLY A 35 -7.90 9.37 -21.68
C GLY A 35 -7.35 9.22 -20.25
N PRO A 36 -6.20 8.56 -20.09
CA PRO A 36 -5.60 8.36 -18.77
C PRO A 36 -5.44 9.71 -18.05
N ILE A 37 -5.82 9.76 -16.77
CA ILE A 37 -5.65 10.96 -15.96
C ILE A 37 -4.18 11.15 -15.62
N LYS A 38 -3.71 12.41 -15.56
CA LYS A 38 -2.36 12.74 -15.09
C LYS A 38 -2.30 12.61 -13.57
N VAL A 39 -1.40 11.75 -13.09
CA VAL A 39 -1.15 11.51 -11.65
C VAL A 39 0.30 11.87 -11.34
N ALA A 40 0.52 12.67 -10.31
CA ALA A 40 1.84 13.03 -9.83
C ALA A 40 2.17 12.31 -8.52
N GLY A 41 3.40 11.78 -8.41
CA GLY A 41 3.97 11.24 -7.17
C GLY A 41 4.98 12.22 -6.58
N ILE A 42 4.86 12.55 -5.29
CA ILE A 42 5.85 13.37 -4.58
C ILE A 42 6.45 12.53 -3.47
N HIS A 43 7.73 12.20 -3.60
CA HIS A 43 8.45 11.34 -2.68
C HIS A 43 9.43 12.17 -1.84
N GLY A 44 9.30 12.11 -0.51
CA GLY A 44 10.13 12.87 0.42
C GLY A 44 11.58 12.36 0.52
N SER A 45 11.85 11.16 0.06
CA SER A 45 13.18 10.52 -0.03
C SER A 45 13.33 9.80 -1.38
N PRO A 46 14.51 9.24 -1.72
CA PRO A 46 14.70 8.48 -2.94
C PRO A 46 13.69 7.34 -3.10
N VAL A 47 13.27 7.06 -4.34
CA VAL A 47 12.26 6.02 -4.65
C VAL A 47 12.72 4.61 -4.31
N GLU A 48 14.02 4.39 -4.08
CA GLU A 48 14.58 3.12 -3.57
C GLU A 48 14.31 2.90 -2.08
N ASN A 49 13.92 3.93 -1.33
CA ASN A 49 13.44 3.76 0.04
C ASN A 49 12.20 2.86 0.02
N ALA A 50 12.15 1.87 0.91
CA ALA A 50 11.10 0.84 0.89
C ALA A 50 9.69 1.42 0.83
N TRP A 51 9.37 2.44 1.62
CA TRP A 51 8.05 3.08 1.62
C TRP A 51 7.73 3.73 0.26
N ASN A 52 8.66 4.57 -0.24
CA ASN A 52 8.48 5.23 -1.53
C ASN A 52 8.47 4.25 -2.69
N SER A 53 9.27 3.16 -2.63
CA SER A 53 9.30 2.13 -3.67
C SER A 53 7.95 1.44 -3.87
N VAL A 54 7.19 1.23 -2.78
CA VAL A 54 5.84 0.63 -2.86
C VAL A 54 4.87 1.56 -3.59
N LEU A 55 4.86 2.86 -3.26
CA LEU A 55 4.03 3.84 -3.96
C LEU A 55 4.46 3.99 -5.41
N HIS A 56 5.75 4.22 -5.62
CA HIS A 56 6.33 4.45 -6.95
C HIS A 56 6.05 3.28 -7.89
N LYS A 57 6.26 2.04 -7.42
CA LYS A 57 5.97 0.85 -8.20
C LYS A 57 4.48 0.74 -8.55
N ALA A 58 3.57 0.97 -7.59
CA ALA A 58 2.13 0.92 -7.86
C ALA A 58 1.70 1.93 -8.93
N LEU A 59 2.28 3.13 -8.90
CA LEU A 59 2.03 4.20 -9.87
C LEU A 59 2.63 3.85 -11.25
N GLN A 60 3.85 3.30 -11.29
CA GLN A 60 4.47 2.82 -12.53
C GLN A 60 3.65 1.70 -13.18
N ASP A 61 3.22 0.70 -12.38
CA ASP A 61 2.41 -0.42 -12.87
C ASP A 61 1.07 0.08 -13.44
N ALA A 62 0.41 1.05 -12.76
CA ALA A 62 -0.82 1.67 -13.27
C ALA A 62 -0.60 2.45 -14.58
N ALA A 63 0.54 3.10 -14.73
CA ALA A 63 0.92 3.78 -15.98
C ALA A 63 1.22 2.79 -17.10
N ALA A 64 1.93 1.71 -16.80
CA ALA A 64 2.23 0.66 -17.78
C ALA A 64 0.96 -0.05 -18.28
N GLU A 65 -0.07 -0.15 -17.45
CA GLU A 65 -1.39 -0.65 -17.81
C GLU A 65 -2.25 0.37 -18.61
N GLY A 66 -1.75 1.62 -18.76
CA GLY A 66 -2.47 2.69 -19.45
C GLY A 66 -3.61 3.31 -18.62
N ALA A 67 -3.69 3.04 -17.32
CA ALA A 67 -4.71 3.59 -16.44
C ALA A 67 -4.48 5.08 -16.12
N ILE A 68 -3.21 5.50 -16.05
CA ILE A 68 -2.79 6.87 -15.71
C ILE A 68 -1.61 7.33 -16.57
N GLU A 69 -1.39 8.64 -16.65
CA GLU A 69 -0.12 9.25 -17.03
C GLU A 69 0.64 9.61 -15.76
N TYR A 70 1.77 8.96 -15.50
CA TYR A 70 2.52 9.13 -14.25
C TYR A 70 3.74 10.03 -14.42
N VAL A 71 3.85 11.04 -13.56
CA VAL A 71 5.02 11.90 -13.38
C VAL A 71 5.41 11.94 -11.91
N PHE A 72 6.68 12.17 -11.57
CA PHE A 72 7.09 12.21 -10.17
C PHE A 72 8.29 13.10 -9.89
N SER A 73 8.46 13.44 -8.61
CA SER A 73 9.66 14.05 -8.03
C SER A 73 10.06 13.26 -6.78
N GLU A 74 11.36 13.12 -6.55
CA GLU A 74 11.91 12.44 -5.38
C GLU A 74 12.90 13.33 -4.61
N GLY A 75 13.14 12.99 -3.34
CA GLY A 75 13.99 13.80 -2.46
C GLY A 75 13.41 15.17 -2.12
N VAL A 76 12.10 15.34 -2.28
CA VAL A 76 11.41 16.61 -2.05
C VAL A 76 11.02 16.74 -0.59
N SER A 77 11.58 17.71 0.14
CA SER A 77 11.35 17.85 1.58
C SER A 77 11.18 19.32 2.01
N GLY A 78 10.73 19.52 3.24
CA GLY A 78 10.58 20.84 3.82
C GLY A 78 9.72 21.80 2.99
N THR A 79 10.22 22.98 2.71
CA THR A 79 9.51 24.05 1.95
C THR A 79 9.35 23.74 0.47
N ASP A 80 10.13 22.81 -0.08
CA ASP A 80 10.00 22.42 -1.49
C ASP A 80 8.79 21.51 -1.73
N TYR A 81 8.33 20.80 -0.70
CA TYR A 81 7.21 19.87 -0.84
C TYR A 81 5.89 20.58 -1.20
N PRO A 82 5.41 21.60 -0.46
CA PRO A 82 4.23 22.36 -0.85
C PRO A 82 4.36 23.02 -2.22
N ARG A 83 5.56 23.49 -2.58
CA ARG A 83 5.84 24.07 -3.90
C ARG A 83 5.63 23.02 -5.00
N ALA A 84 6.17 21.81 -4.85
CA ALA A 84 5.99 20.73 -5.81
C ALA A 84 4.51 20.33 -5.95
N MET A 85 3.74 20.32 -4.84
CA MET A 85 2.28 20.11 -4.90
C MET A 85 1.59 21.13 -5.80
N SER A 86 1.90 22.44 -5.60
CA SER A 86 1.34 23.52 -6.41
C SER A 86 1.74 23.40 -7.89
N GLU A 87 3.04 23.18 -8.16
CA GLU A 87 3.55 23.02 -9.52
C GLU A 87 2.87 21.88 -10.29
N TYR A 88 2.64 20.72 -9.65
CA TYR A 88 1.92 19.61 -10.29
C TYR A 88 0.43 19.90 -10.50
N ALA A 89 -0.23 20.59 -9.56
CA ALA A 89 -1.61 21.04 -9.73
C ALA A 89 -1.74 22.00 -10.93
N GLU A 90 -0.85 23.01 -11.04
CA GLU A 90 -0.77 23.94 -12.15
C GLU A 90 -0.47 23.26 -13.49
N GLN A 91 0.31 22.19 -13.49
CA GLN A 91 0.58 21.35 -14.66
C GLN A 91 -0.60 20.42 -15.03
N GLY A 92 -1.72 20.51 -14.33
CA GLY A 92 -2.96 19.80 -14.64
C GLY A 92 -3.02 18.36 -14.12
N ALA A 93 -2.21 18.01 -13.10
CA ALA A 93 -2.38 16.75 -12.41
C ALA A 93 -3.80 16.66 -11.81
N LYS A 94 -4.50 15.56 -12.04
CA LYS A 94 -5.84 15.31 -11.49
C LYS A 94 -5.77 14.65 -10.13
N LEU A 95 -4.68 13.97 -9.84
CA LEU A 95 -4.42 13.31 -8.56
C LEU A 95 -2.93 13.49 -8.20
N ILE A 96 -2.67 13.85 -6.96
CA ILE A 96 -1.33 13.94 -6.41
C ILE A 96 -1.25 12.96 -5.24
N ILE A 97 -0.26 12.07 -5.28
CA ILE A 97 0.02 11.03 -4.27
C ILE A 97 1.37 11.35 -3.61
N GLY A 98 1.44 11.24 -2.30
CA GLY A 98 2.70 11.44 -1.58
C GLY A 98 2.55 11.23 -0.07
N GLU A 99 3.47 11.83 0.69
CA GLU A 99 3.49 11.78 2.16
C GLU A 99 3.53 13.20 2.74
N THR A 100 2.78 13.46 3.79
CA THR A 100 2.70 14.80 4.39
C THR A 100 3.08 14.85 5.86
N PHE A 101 3.55 13.74 6.44
CA PHE A 101 3.90 13.66 7.86
C PHE A 101 4.71 14.85 8.38
N PRO A 102 5.78 15.35 7.70
CA PRO A 102 6.54 16.50 8.16
C PRO A 102 5.97 17.86 7.75
N VAL A 103 5.00 17.93 6.82
CA VAL A 103 4.52 19.17 6.18
C VAL A 103 2.99 19.28 6.16
N GLU A 104 2.32 18.59 7.05
CA GLU A 104 0.86 18.39 7.09
C GLU A 104 0.07 19.69 6.92
N LYS A 105 0.40 20.74 7.69
CA LYS A 105 -0.31 22.01 7.66
C LYS A 105 -0.18 22.71 6.31
N GLN A 106 1.03 22.75 5.78
CA GLN A 106 1.32 23.41 4.48
C GLN A 106 0.64 22.67 3.32
N ALA A 107 0.67 21.33 3.34
CA ALA A 107 0.02 20.51 2.33
C ALA A 107 -1.49 20.76 2.26
N ARG A 108 -2.15 20.89 3.43
CA ARG A 108 -3.59 21.22 3.50
C ARG A 108 -3.90 22.61 2.98
N THR A 109 -3.02 23.59 3.21
CA THR A 109 -3.18 24.92 2.63
C THR A 109 -3.13 24.85 1.11
N VAL A 110 -2.14 24.16 0.54
CA VAL A 110 -2.07 23.98 -0.92
C VAL A 110 -3.31 23.28 -1.47
N ALA A 111 -3.79 22.22 -0.82
CA ALA A 111 -4.99 21.52 -1.27
C ALA A 111 -6.22 22.44 -1.33
N ALA A 112 -6.37 23.36 -0.36
CA ALA A 112 -7.45 24.34 -0.35
C ALA A 112 -7.34 25.35 -1.50
N ASP A 113 -6.12 25.69 -1.95
CA ASP A 113 -5.88 26.62 -3.06
C ASP A 113 -6.12 25.97 -4.44
N TYR A 114 -6.12 24.62 -4.53
CA TYR A 114 -6.32 23.87 -5.77
C TYR A 114 -7.50 22.88 -5.66
N PRO A 115 -8.77 23.35 -5.53
CA PRO A 115 -9.94 22.51 -5.30
C PRO A 115 -10.24 21.51 -6.43
N GLU A 116 -9.76 21.77 -7.66
CA GLU A 116 -9.94 20.87 -8.82
C GLU A 116 -8.90 19.74 -8.92
N THR A 117 -7.92 19.73 -8.01
CA THR A 117 -6.89 18.70 -7.92
C THR A 117 -7.14 17.83 -6.68
N ALA A 118 -7.18 16.53 -6.86
CA ALA A 118 -7.27 15.56 -5.78
C ALA A 118 -5.89 15.34 -5.15
N PHE A 119 -5.83 15.32 -3.83
CA PHE A 119 -4.64 15.00 -3.05
C PHE A 119 -4.96 13.79 -2.16
N VAL A 120 -4.23 12.68 -2.32
CA VAL A 120 -4.36 11.50 -1.46
C VAL A 120 -2.99 11.21 -0.85
N MET A 121 -2.86 11.49 0.46
CA MET A 121 -1.58 11.65 1.14
C MET A 121 -1.41 10.67 2.29
N GLY A 122 -0.22 10.09 2.41
CA GLY A 122 0.23 9.43 3.64
C GLY A 122 0.27 10.46 4.77
N SER A 123 -0.53 10.24 5.82
CA SER A 123 -0.76 11.20 6.88
C SER A 123 -1.23 10.51 8.16
N SER A 124 -0.77 11.00 9.32
CA SER A 124 -1.33 10.63 10.62
C SER A 124 -2.55 11.49 10.98
N GLY A 125 -2.89 12.50 10.17
CA GLY A 125 -4.06 13.35 10.35
C GLY A 125 -5.29 12.80 9.64
N THR A 126 -6.44 13.44 9.87
CA THR A 126 -7.69 13.10 9.19
C THR A 126 -7.79 13.79 7.84
N PHE A 127 -8.59 13.25 6.92
CA PHE A 127 -8.92 13.91 5.65
C PHE A 127 -9.59 15.27 5.86
N SER A 128 -9.62 16.13 4.83
CA SER A 128 -10.27 17.45 4.91
C SER A 128 -10.82 17.92 3.56
N GLY A 129 -11.92 18.68 3.60
CA GLY A 129 -12.58 19.16 2.39
C GLY A 129 -12.99 18.02 1.46
N ASP A 130 -13.20 18.34 0.18
CA ASP A 130 -13.60 17.37 -0.83
C ASP A 130 -12.39 16.77 -1.60
N ASN A 131 -11.21 17.37 -1.47
CA ASN A 131 -10.07 17.06 -2.31
C ASN A 131 -8.80 16.62 -1.57
N PHE A 132 -8.79 16.52 -0.23
CA PHE A 132 -7.66 16.02 0.55
C PHE A 132 -8.02 14.74 1.30
N GLY A 133 -7.69 13.60 0.72
CA GLY A 133 -7.81 12.28 1.34
C GLY A 133 -6.52 11.85 2.02
N THR A 134 -6.65 10.91 2.95
CA THR A 134 -5.52 10.36 3.72
C THR A 134 -5.44 8.85 3.61
N PHE A 135 -4.25 8.30 3.78
CA PHE A 135 -4.03 6.88 3.96
C PHE A 135 -2.91 6.62 4.98
N GLY A 136 -3.00 5.50 5.67
CA GLY A 136 -1.95 4.97 6.56
C GLY A 136 -1.28 3.73 5.94
N THR A 137 -0.14 3.36 6.49
CA THR A 137 0.61 2.15 6.11
C THR A 137 0.17 0.99 7.00
N TRP A 138 -0.89 0.26 6.60
CA TRP A 138 -1.50 -0.76 7.41
C TRP A 138 -1.08 -2.17 6.96
N ASN A 139 0.18 -2.54 7.23
CA ASN A 139 0.71 -3.88 7.00
C ASN A 139 0.88 -4.69 8.29
N PHE A 140 0.18 -4.31 9.35
CA PHE A 140 0.23 -4.95 10.67
C PHE A 140 -0.31 -6.39 10.64
N ASP A 141 -1.23 -6.74 9.74
CA ASP A 141 -1.68 -8.11 9.54
C ASP A 141 -0.51 -9.04 9.20
N GLY A 142 0.35 -8.64 8.27
CA GLY A 142 1.56 -9.36 7.91
C GLY A 142 2.58 -9.43 9.05
N ALA A 143 2.70 -8.36 9.84
CA ALA A 143 3.58 -8.33 11.01
C ALA A 143 3.13 -9.30 12.10
N TYR A 144 1.82 -9.40 12.38
CA TYR A 144 1.27 -10.38 13.31
C TYR A 144 1.62 -11.82 12.89
N LEU A 145 1.39 -12.17 11.62
CA LEU A 145 1.69 -13.49 11.09
C LEU A 145 3.20 -13.82 11.15
N ALA A 146 4.06 -12.82 10.84
CA ALA A 146 5.51 -12.98 10.98
C ALA A 146 5.92 -13.12 12.44
N GLY A 147 5.22 -12.47 13.36
CA GLY A 147 5.39 -12.63 14.81
C GLY A 147 5.09 -14.06 15.29
N MET A 148 4.04 -14.71 14.74
CA MET A 148 3.75 -16.12 15.05
C MET A 148 4.93 -17.03 14.66
N LEU A 149 5.51 -16.84 13.46
CA LEU A 149 6.69 -17.60 13.05
C LEU A 149 7.88 -17.31 13.98
N ALA A 150 8.17 -16.03 14.26
CA ALA A 150 9.26 -15.62 15.13
C ALA A 150 9.14 -16.19 16.56
N GLY A 151 7.93 -16.20 17.12
CA GLY A 151 7.66 -16.68 18.47
C GLY A 151 7.98 -18.16 18.67
N LYS A 152 7.85 -18.99 17.63
CA LYS A 152 8.25 -20.41 17.67
C LYS A 152 9.69 -20.66 17.26
N MET A 153 10.30 -19.73 16.53
CA MET A 153 11.69 -19.85 16.06
C MET A 153 12.70 -19.37 17.09
N THR A 154 12.33 -18.41 17.95
CA THR A 154 13.26 -17.89 18.96
C THR A 154 13.70 -18.99 19.91
N LYS A 155 15.01 -19.02 20.21
CA LYS A 155 15.65 -19.93 21.15
C LYS A 155 15.97 -19.25 22.48
N SER A 156 16.21 -17.93 22.43
CA SER A 156 16.47 -17.12 23.61
C SER A 156 15.18 -16.68 24.35
N ASN A 157 14.02 -16.87 23.74
CA ASN A 157 12.75 -16.23 24.15
C ASN A 157 12.82 -14.69 24.19
N ILE A 158 13.72 -14.08 23.41
CA ILE A 158 13.85 -12.64 23.30
C ILE A 158 13.84 -12.28 21.80
N VAL A 159 12.85 -11.48 21.40
CA VAL A 159 12.77 -10.92 20.06
C VAL A 159 12.86 -9.41 20.13
N GLY A 160 13.32 -8.76 19.08
CA GLY A 160 13.48 -7.31 19.04
C GLY A 160 12.78 -6.66 17.88
N SER A 161 12.41 -5.38 18.03
CA SER A 161 11.89 -4.53 16.94
C SER A 161 12.61 -3.21 16.90
N VAL A 162 13.00 -2.77 15.69
CA VAL A 162 13.60 -1.46 15.45
C VAL A 162 12.64 -0.63 14.60
N GLY A 163 12.08 0.42 15.20
CA GLY A 163 11.14 1.35 14.60
C GLY A 163 11.72 2.74 14.33
N ALA A 164 11.02 3.53 13.53
CA ALA A 164 11.40 4.91 13.20
C ALA A 164 11.21 5.87 14.41
N ILE A 165 9.97 6.25 14.64
CA ILE A 165 9.52 7.15 15.71
C ILE A 165 8.21 6.58 16.26
N PRO A 166 7.86 6.86 17.54
CA PRO A 166 6.67 6.28 18.17
C PRO A 166 5.38 7.00 17.75
N ILE A 167 5.02 6.90 16.46
CA ILE A 167 3.72 7.34 15.95
C ILE A 167 2.74 6.16 15.87
N PRO A 168 1.42 6.41 15.87
CA PRO A 168 0.39 5.37 15.89
C PRO A 168 0.61 4.24 14.89
N GLU A 169 0.96 4.54 13.62
CA GLU A 169 1.16 3.53 12.58
C GLU A 169 2.37 2.63 12.87
N VAL A 170 3.49 3.21 13.32
CA VAL A 170 4.71 2.45 13.66
C VAL A 170 4.48 1.62 14.91
N ASN A 171 3.82 2.20 15.92
CA ASN A 171 3.47 1.50 17.16
C ASN A 171 2.57 0.28 16.87
N MET A 172 1.51 0.48 16.07
CA MET A 172 0.58 -0.59 15.69
C MET A 172 1.29 -1.75 15.01
N LEU A 173 2.22 -1.47 14.10
CA LEU A 173 2.99 -2.49 13.38
C LEU A 173 3.88 -3.31 14.34
N ILE A 174 4.60 -2.64 15.24
CA ILE A 174 5.46 -3.27 16.24
C ILE A 174 4.64 -4.07 17.24
N ASN A 175 3.52 -3.52 17.73
CA ASN A 175 2.62 -4.19 18.66
C ASN A 175 1.95 -5.42 18.03
N ALA A 176 1.59 -5.36 16.73
CA ALA A 176 1.04 -6.51 16.03
C ALA A 176 2.06 -7.65 15.90
N PHE A 177 3.33 -7.35 15.59
CA PHE A 177 4.40 -8.34 15.62
C PHE A 177 4.54 -8.97 17.01
N ALA A 178 4.60 -8.16 18.07
CA ALA A 178 4.68 -8.63 19.45
C ALA A 178 3.47 -9.49 19.84
N ALA A 179 2.26 -9.10 19.42
CA ALA A 179 1.04 -9.88 19.66
C ALA A 179 1.08 -11.25 18.97
N GLY A 180 1.58 -11.32 17.73
CA GLY A 180 1.81 -12.58 17.02
C GLY A 180 2.81 -13.48 17.73
N VAL A 181 3.92 -12.92 18.23
CA VAL A 181 4.89 -13.66 19.05
C VAL A 181 4.21 -14.24 20.30
N LYS A 182 3.46 -13.42 21.02
CA LYS A 182 2.77 -13.81 22.26
C LYS A 182 1.68 -14.84 22.04
N ALA A 183 1.01 -14.83 20.90
CA ALA A 183 -0.04 -15.80 20.56
C ALA A 183 0.48 -17.26 20.58
N VAL A 184 1.73 -17.47 20.19
CA VAL A 184 2.35 -18.81 20.09
C VAL A 184 3.44 -19.06 21.14
N ASN A 185 3.95 -18.02 21.80
CA ASN A 185 4.99 -18.08 22.84
C ASN A 185 4.74 -16.98 23.89
N PRO A 186 3.83 -17.25 24.87
CA PRO A 186 3.47 -16.25 25.90
C PRO A 186 4.64 -15.76 26.76
N ASP A 187 5.69 -16.59 26.92
CA ASP A 187 6.86 -16.28 27.77
C ASP A 187 7.92 -15.44 27.05
N ALA A 188 7.84 -15.31 25.72
CA ALA A 188 8.80 -14.54 24.96
C ALA A 188 8.81 -13.05 25.39
N LYS A 189 9.98 -12.46 25.50
CA LYS A 189 10.17 -11.00 25.74
C LYS A 189 10.30 -10.29 24.41
N HIS A 190 9.76 -9.07 24.34
CA HIS A 190 9.89 -8.21 23.18
C HIS A 190 10.64 -6.93 23.57
N LEU A 191 11.70 -6.62 22.83
CA LEU A 191 12.49 -5.40 22.97
C LEU A 191 12.09 -4.43 21.86
N THR A 192 11.94 -3.13 22.19
CA THR A 192 11.64 -2.10 21.19
C THR A 192 12.68 -0.99 21.26
N SER A 193 13.12 -0.51 20.09
CA SER A 193 13.96 0.68 19.96
C SER A 193 13.48 1.57 18.83
N PHE A 194 13.41 2.88 19.05
CA PHE A 194 13.10 3.88 18.03
C PHE A 194 14.37 4.67 17.67
N ILE A 195 14.61 4.86 16.37
CA ILE A 195 15.82 5.56 15.89
C ILE A 195 15.63 7.09 15.80
N GLY A 196 14.40 7.59 15.96
CA GLY A 196 14.08 9.03 15.95
C GLY A 196 14.01 9.66 14.56
N THR A 197 14.00 8.84 13.48
CA THR A 197 13.89 9.30 12.10
C THR A 197 13.34 8.19 11.22
N PHE A 198 12.75 8.56 10.06
CA PHE A 198 12.27 7.57 9.09
C PHE A 198 13.36 6.96 8.21
N PHE A 199 14.54 7.60 8.11
CA PHE A 199 15.62 7.09 7.27
C PHE A 199 16.99 7.37 7.88
N ASP A 200 17.56 6.36 8.53
CA ASP A 200 18.94 6.31 9.02
C ASP A 200 19.36 4.84 9.16
N PRO A 201 19.77 4.16 8.07
CA PRO A 201 20.15 2.76 8.12
C PRO A 201 21.30 2.44 9.10
N PRO A 202 22.36 3.26 9.22
CA PRO A 202 23.38 3.05 10.25
C PRO A 202 22.82 3.02 11.67
N LYS A 203 21.96 3.97 12.02
CA LYS A 203 21.36 4.04 13.36
C LYS A 203 20.40 2.87 13.62
N ALA A 204 19.65 2.42 12.59
CA ALA A 204 18.81 1.23 12.70
C ALA A 204 19.64 -0.03 12.93
N ARG A 205 20.80 -0.14 12.27
CA ARG A 205 21.74 -1.23 12.50
C ARG A 205 22.31 -1.19 13.93
N GLU A 206 22.73 -0.04 14.44
CA GLU A 206 23.20 0.13 15.82
C GLU A 206 22.13 -0.28 16.85
N ALA A 207 20.90 0.16 16.66
CA ALA A 207 19.77 -0.23 17.52
C ALA A 207 19.54 -1.75 17.50
N GLY A 208 19.62 -2.38 16.30
CA GLY A 208 19.51 -3.82 16.17
C GLY A 208 20.64 -4.57 16.88
N LEU A 209 21.89 -4.11 16.75
CA LEU A 209 23.03 -4.69 17.46
C LEU A 209 22.85 -4.61 18.97
N ALA A 210 22.38 -3.46 19.51
CA ALA A 210 22.12 -3.32 20.93
C ALA A 210 21.05 -4.31 21.45
N GLN A 211 20.00 -4.58 20.68
CA GLN A 211 19.00 -5.58 21.04
C GLN A 211 19.55 -7.02 20.98
N ILE A 212 20.43 -7.31 20.03
CA ILE A 212 21.11 -8.62 19.97
C ILE A 212 22.02 -8.80 21.18
N ASP A 213 22.79 -7.76 21.55
CA ASP A 213 23.65 -7.77 22.75
C ASP A 213 22.80 -7.91 24.05
N ALA A 214 21.54 -7.48 24.04
CA ALA A 214 20.55 -7.71 25.10
C ALA A 214 19.89 -9.10 25.05
N GLY A 215 20.29 -9.96 24.10
CA GLY A 215 19.86 -11.36 24.00
C GLY A 215 18.81 -11.65 22.94
N ALA A 216 18.38 -10.70 22.12
CA ALA A 216 17.45 -10.97 21.03
C ALA A 216 18.14 -11.86 19.95
N ASP A 217 17.45 -12.92 19.55
CA ASP A 217 17.92 -13.83 18.49
C ASP A 217 17.07 -13.78 17.21
N ILE A 218 16.03 -12.95 17.21
CA ILE A 218 15.23 -12.58 16.05
C ILE A 218 14.93 -11.08 16.11
N LEU A 219 15.10 -10.36 15.00
CA LEU A 219 14.75 -8.95 14.88
C LEU A 219 13.62 -8.74 13.86
N PHE A 220 12.69 -7.85 14.19
CA PHE A 220 11.74 -7.26 13.25
C PHE A 220 12.22 -5.86 12.83
N GLY A 221 12.56 -5.71 11.55
CA GLY A 221 13.04 -4.45 10.99
C GLY A 221 11.90 -3.65 10.37
N GLU A 222 11.27 -2.77 11.15
CA GLU A 222 10.40 -1.76 10.57
C GLU A 222 11.27 -0.76 9.78
N ARG A 223 12.56 -0.62 10.15
CA ARG A 223 13.54 0.25 9.45
C ARG A 223 14.62 -0.54 8.72
N ILE A 224 15.04 0.01 7.56
CA ILE A 224 16.21 -0.46 6.80
C ILE A 224 17.45 -0.33 7.67
N GLY A 225 18.31 -1.34 7.65
CA GLY A 225 19.51 -1.44 8.49
C GLY A 225 19.40 -2.51 9.57
N THR A 226 18.18 -2.82 10.05
CA THR A 226 17.96 -3.87 11.06
C THR A 226 18.40 -5.25 10.55
N ALA A 227 18.12 -5.58 9.28
CA ALA A 227 18.56 -6.83 8.67
C ALA A 227 20.09 -6.89 8.52
N ASP A 228 20.79 -5.74 8.40
CA ASP A 228 22.25 -5.70 8.38
C ASP A 228 22.83 -6.10 9.75
N ALA A 229 22.21 -5.65 10.86
CA ALA A 229 22.61 -6.06 12.21
C ALA A 229 22.42 -7.59 12.41
N ALA A 230 21.26 -8.10 11.99
CA ALA A 230 20.97 -9.53 12.07
C ALA A 230 21.94 -10.37 11.23
N LYS A 231 22.25 -9.94 10.01
CA LYS A 231 23.24 -10.59 9.14
C LYS A 231 24.64 -10.61 9.75
N GLU A 232 25.09 -9.49 10.32
CA GLU A 232 26.40 -9.37 10.96
C GLU A 232 26.57 -10.34 12.12
N ARG A 233 25.53 -10.57 12.90
CA ARG A 233 25.53 -11.46 14.07
C ARG A 233 25.07 -12.88 13.76
N GLY A 234 24.68 -13.19 12.51
CA GLY A 234 24.25 -14.52 12.09
C GLY A 234 22.92 -14.95 12.71
N ILE A 235 22.04 -14.01 13.06
CA ILE A 235 20.70 -14.28 13.56
C ILE A 235 19.63 -14.06 12.48
N LYS A 236 18.38 -14.37 12.77
CA LYS A 236 17.27 -14.22 11.85
C LYS A 236 16.60 -12.85 11.97
N SER A 237 15.95 -12.42 10.88
CA SER A 237 15.21 -11.16 10.83
C SER A 237 13.91 -11.29 10.04
N VAL A 238 12.96 -10.44 10.37
CA VAL A 238 11.73 -10.17 9.61
C VAL A 238 11.85 -8.80 8.97
N GLY A 239 11.51 -8.70 7.70
CA GLY A 239 11.44 -7.44 6.94
C GLY A 239 10.06 -6.80 6.99
N SER A 240 9.98 -5.53 6.57
CA SER A 240 8.74 -4.77 6.50
C SER A 240 8.63 -4.04 5.15
N LEU A 241 7.41 -3.83 4.68
CA LEU A 241 6.99 -3.12 3.47
C LEU A 241 7.22 -3.90 2.17
N ILE A 242 8.43 -4.40 1.93
CA ILE A 242 8.85 -5.13 0.72
C ILE A 242 9.49 -6.47 1.07
N ASP A 243 9.70 -7.32 0.08
CA ASP A 243 10.40 -8.58 0.24
C ASP A 243 11.92 -8.39 0.20
N TYR A 244 12.58 -8.65 1.32
CA TYR A 244 14.04 -8.59 1.49
C TYR A 244 14.74 -9.95 1.35
N THR A 245 14.01 -11.04 1.10
CA THR A 245 14.58 -12.40 1.09
C THR A 245 15.71 -12.54 0.06
N SER A 246 15.55 -11.93 -1.14
CA SER A 246 16.61 -11.98 -2.17
C SER A 246 17.88 -11.22 -1.77
N ARG A 247 17.76 -10.14 -1.00
CA ARG A 247 18.91 -9.35 -0.51
C ARG A 247 19.58 -9.97 0.70
N TYR A 248 18.83 -10.68 1.52
CA TYR A 248 19.30 -11.31 2.76
C TYR A 248 18.81 -12.77 2.86
N PRO A 249 19.22 -13.67 1.93
CA PRO A 249 18.62 -15.00 1.79
C PRO A 249 18.80 -15.90 3.03
N ASP A 250 19.89 -15.71 3.78
CA ASP A 250 20.18 -16.49 4.98
C ASP A 250 19.69 -15.83 6.28
N THR A 251 19.24 -14.58 6.20
CA THR A 251 18.90 -13.74 7.37
C THR A 251 17.42 -13.46 7.46
N VAL A 252 16.82 -12.90 6.38
CA VAL A 252 15.40 -12.56 6.38
C VAL A 252 14.58 -13.78 6.01
N PHE A 253 13.71 -14.20 6.94
CA PHE A 253 12.89 -15.39 6.75
C PHE A 253 11.42 -15.09 6.47
N ALA A 254 10.97 -13.89 6.79
CA ALA A 254 9.61 -13.43 6.51
C ALA A 254 9.59 -11.92 6.29
N ASN A 255 8.55 -11.43 5.60
CA ASN A 255 8.36 -10.00 5.37
C ASN A 255 6.88 -9.64 5.52
N ALA A 256 6.56 -8.63 6.33
CA ALA A 256 5.26 -8.01 6.40
C ALA A 256 5.11 -7.04 5.22
N LEU A 257 4.44 -7.47 4.16
CA LEU A 257 4.33 -6.71 2.92
C LEU A 257 3.24 -5.65 2.98
N TRP A 258 3.49 -4.53 2.34
CA TRP A 258 2.51 -3.51 2.03
C TRP A 258 2.28 -3.42 0.53
N ASN A 259 1.02 -3.28 0.11
CA ASN A 259 0.62 -3.11 -1.27
C ASN A 259 -0.24 -1.85 -1.39
N PHE A 260 0.27 -0.84 -2.04
CA PHE A 260 -0.43 0.43 -2.23
C PHE A 260 -1.50 0.37 -3.34
N ARG A 261 -1.50 -0.65 -4.18
CA ARG A 261 -2.37 -0.73 -5.35
C ARG A 261 -3.88 -0.62 -5.06
N PRO A 262 -4.45 -1.23 -4.01
CA PRO A 262 -5.87 -1.06 -3.69
C PRO A 262 -6.23 0.38 -3.32
N ILE A 263 -5.37 1.07 -2.56
CA ILE A 263 -5.52 2.51 -2.22
C ILE A 263 -5.51 3.35 -3.50
N LEU A 264 -4.51 3.15 -4.35
CA LEU A 264 -4.37 3.87 -5.62
C LEU A 264 -5.57 3.66 -6.54
N ASN A 265 -6.03 2.41 -6.69
CA ASN A 265 -7.19 2.11 -7.53
C ASN A 265 -8.46 2.77 -7.03
N ALA A 266 -8.69 2.80 -5.71
CA ALA A 266 -9.84 3.48 -5.11
C ALA A 266 -9.78 5.00 -5.34
N ALA A 267 -8.60 5.63 -5.17
CA ALA A 267 -8.41 7.05 -5.43
C ALA A 267 -8.61 7.41 -6.91
N ILE A 268 -8.05 6.63 -7.83
CA ILE A 268 -8.26 6.82 -9.28
C ILE A 268 -9.74 6.68 -9.64
N ALA A 269 -10.43 5.67 -9.09
CA ALA A 269 -11.86 5.46 -9.36
C ALA A 269 -12.72 6.63 -8.88
N ASP A 270 -12.42 7.21 -7.71
CA ASP A 270 -13.14 8.37 -7.21
C ASP A 270 -12.89 9.61 -8.10
N VAL A 271 -11.64 9.88 -8.49
CA VAL A 271 -11.28 10.99 -9.39
C VAL A 271 -11.98 10.85 -10.76
N VAL A 272 -11.91 9.67 -11.36
CA VAL A 272 -12.54 9.40 -12.68
C VAL A 272 -14.06 9.53 -12.62
N ALA A 273 -14.66 9.15 -11.49
CA ALA A 273 -16.10 9.28 -11.26
C ALA A 273 -16.54 10.69 -10.85
N GLY A 274 -15.61 11.65 -10.70
CA GLY A 274 -15.89 12.99 -10.20
C GLY A 274 -16.41 13.02 -8.76
N LYS A 275 -16.03 12.03 -7.95
CA LYS A 275 -16.39 11.95 -6.53
C LYS A 275 -15.35 12.67 -5.67
N PRO A 276 -15.78 13.22 -4.51
CA PRO A 276 -14.83 13.74 -3.53
C PRO A 276 -13.81 12.67 -3.11
N VAL A 277 -12.53 13.05 -3.04
CA VAL A 277 -11.46 12.21 -2.50
C VAL A 277 -11.12 12.54 -1.05
N GLY A 278 -11.77 13.54 -0.46
CA GLY A 278 -11.64 13.93 0.94
C GLY A 278 -12.21 12.86 1.87
N ARG A 279 -11.56 11.71 1.93
CA ARG A 279 -11.89 10.57 2.79
C ARG A 279 -10.67 9.79 3.23
N ASP A 280 -10.87 8.89 4.17
CA ASP A 280 -9.84 7.96 4.60
C ASP A 280 -9.80 6.72 3.69
N TYR A 281 -8.63 6.47 3.09
CA TYR A 281 -8.36 5.31 2.25
C TYR A 281 -7.62 4.19 3.00
N THR A 282 -7.34 4.36 4.28
CA THR A 282 -6.48 3.45 5.06
C THR A 282 -6.99 2.02 5.08
N SER A 283 -8.33 1.83 5.11
CA SER A 283 -8.93 0.48 5.12
C SER A 283 -8.57 -0.37 3.89
N TYR A 284 -8.28 0.23 2.74
CA TYR A 284 -7.79 -0.50 1.57
C TYR A 284 -6.36 -1.04 1.74
N GLY A 285 -5.63 -0.61 2.78
CA GLY A 285 -4.33 -1.16 3.17
C GLY A 285 -4.42 -2.50 3.91
N LEU A 286 -5.60 -2.93 4.37
CA LEU A 286 -5.80 -4.19 5.08
C LEU A 286 -5.59 -5.42 4.17
N MET A 287 -5.20 -6.54 4.77
CA MET A 287 -4.97 -7.79 4.05
C MET A 287 -6.24 -8.30 3.35
N LYS A 288 -7.41 -8.13 3.94
CA LYS A 288 -8.71 -8.49 3.35
C LYS A 288 -9.03 -7.71 2.06
N GLU A 289 -8.46 -6.53 1.90
CA GLU A 289 -8.60 -5.70 0.69
C GLU A 289 -7.41 -5.88 -0.28
N GLY A 290 -6.45 -6.75 0.06
CA GLY A 290 -5.23 -6.99 -0.71
C GLY A 290 -4.16 -5.93 -0.52
N GLY A 291 -4.30 -5.03 0.48
CA GLY A 291 -3.36 -3.95 0.78
C GLY A 291 -2.16 -4.37 1.62
N SER A 292 -2.19 -5.55 2.24
CA SER A 292 -1.05 -6.14 2.93
C SER A 292 -1.02 -7.65 2.75
N ASP A 293 0.13 -8.26 3.03
CA ASP A 293 0.31 -9.70 3.03
C ASP A 293 1.60 -10.10 3.79
N ILE A 294 1.92 -11.38 3.81
CA ILE A 294 3.17 -11.92 4.29
C ILE A 294 3.85 -12.74 3.20
N THR A 295 5.19 -12.60 3.05
CA THR A 295 6.03 -13.62 2.42
C THR A 295 6.93 -14.27 3.48
N TYR A 296 7.22 -15.55 3.31
CA TYR A 296 8.12 -16.26 4.22
C TYR A 296 8.80 -17.45 3.51
N VAL A 297 9.94 -17.88 4.05
CA VAL A 297 10.68 -19.04 3.58
C VAL A 297 10.02 -20.30 4.14
N LYS A 298 9.41 -21.12 3.29
CA LYS A 298 8.73 -22.34 3.69
C LYS A 298 9.70 -23.32 4.37
N GLY A 299 9.25 -23.94 5.46
CA GLY A 299 10.05 -24.86 6.28
C GLY A 299 11.00 -24.13 7.25
N VAL A 300 10.86 -22.81 7.40
CA VAL A 300 11.67 -22.02 8.34
C VAL A 300 11.21 -22.23 9.80
N ALA A 301 9.91 -22.45 9.99
CA ALA A 301 9.29 -22.75 11.28
C ALA A 301 8.76 -24.20 11.31
N PRO A 302 8.41 -24.76 12.49
CA PRO A 302 7.71 -26.03 12.57
C PRO A 302 6.45 -26.06 11.71
N ALA A 303 6.18 -27.19 11.03
CA ALA A 303 5.12 -27.30 10.04
C ALA A 303 3.72 -27.05 10.60
N ASP A 304 3.46 -27.38 11.86
CA ASP A 304 2.21 -27.09 12.56
C ASP A 304 2.00 -25.59 12.75
N ILE A 305 3.06 -24.83 13.02
CA ILE A 305 3.02 -23.37 13.16
C ILE A 305 2.81 -22.68 11.81
N GLU A 306 3.51 -23.15 10.76
CA GLU A 306 3.26 -22.62 9.42
C GLU A 306 1.81 -22.87 8.98
N ALA A 307 1.26 -24.06 9.29
CA ALA A 307 -0.13 -24.37 8.99
C ALA A 307 -1.12 -23.52 9.79
N GLU A 308 -0.86 -23.29 11.08
CA GLU A 308 -1.66 -22.41 11.94
C GLU A 308 -1.62 -20.97 11.41
N MET A 309 -0.43 -20.44 11.11
CA MET A 309 -0.24 -19.10 10.55
C MET A 309 -0.99 -18.95 9.22
N GLU A 310 -0.91 -19.91 8.30
CA GLU A 310 -1.66 -19.88 7.04
C GLU A 310 -3.18 -19.95 7.26
N SER A 311 -3.65 -20.69 8.27
CA SER A 311 -5.06 -20.71 8.66
C SER A 311 -5.52 -19.33 9.15
N ILE A 312 -4.75 -18.67 10.01
CA ILE A 312 -5.04 -17.31 10.47
C ILE A 312 -4.97 -16.32 9.31
N ARG A 313 -3.97 -16.42 8.42
CA ARG A 313 -3.89 -15.59 7.20
C ARG A 313 -5.15 -15.72 6.34
N ALA A 314 -5.66 -16.93 6.14
CA ALA A 314 -6.90 -17.14 5.40
C ALA A 314 -8.11 -16.51 6.10
N GLN A 315 -8.18 -16.58 7.42
CA GLN A 315 -9.23 -15.95 8.22
C GLN A 315 -9.17 -14.41 8.15
N ILE A 316 -7.96 -13.82 8.21
CA ILE A 316 -7.77 -12.36 8.04
C ILE A 316 -8.27 -11.94 6.65
N LYS A 317 -7.88 -12.66 5.59
CA LYS A 317 -8.34 -12.40 4.22
C LYS A 317 -9.86 -12.53 4.06
N ALA A 318 -10.48 -13.44 4.79
CA ALA A 318 -11.93 -13.62 4.81
C ALA A 318 -12.66 -12.61 5.73
N GLY A 319 -11.93 -11.81 6.52
CA GLY A 319 -12.50 -10.87 7.49
C GLY A 319 -13.16 -11.56 8.70
N THR A 320 -12.72 -12.78 9.03
CA THR A 320 -13.23 -13.57 10.17
C THR A 320 -12.26 -13.62 11.36
N PHE A 321 -11.07 -13.06 11.19
CA PHE A 321 -10.10 -12.84 12.25
C PHE A 321 -9.56 -11.41 12.14
N ASP A 322 -9.67 -10.64 13.21
CA ASP A 322 -9.14 -9.30 13.32
C ASP A 322 -7.84 -9.34 14.13
N VAL A 323 -6.75 -8.87 13.55
CA VAL A 323 -5.48 -8.69 14.26
C VAL A 323 -5.65 -7.58 15.30
N PRO A 324 -5.20 -7.79 16.55
CA PRO A 324 -5.27 -6.76 17.59
C PRO A 324 -4.57 -5.46 17.15
N GLN A 325 -5.30 -4.35 17.21
CA GLN A 325 -4.78 -3.03 16.87
C GLN A 325 -4.45 -2.29 18.18
N ASN A 326 -3.17 -2.08 18.43
CA ASN A 326 -2.68 -1.26 19.53
C ASN A 326 -1.75 -0.19 19.00
N MET A 327 -2.13 1.07 19.15
CA MET A 327 -1.40 2.26 18.70
C MET A 327 -0.59 2.92 19.80
N ASP A 328 -0.68 2.42 21.04
CA ASP A 328 0.14 2.92 22.15
C ASP A 328 1.61 2.62 21.93
N GLU A 329 2.48 3.47 22.47
CA GLU A 329 3.92 3.23 22.40
C GLU A 329 4.28 1.89 23.05
N PRO A 330 4.98 0.98 22.32
CA PRO A 330 5.41 -0.30 22.87
C PRO A 330 6.31 -0.13 24.09
N THR A 331 6.03 -0.91 25.14
CA THR A 331 6.79 -0.88 26.42
C THR A 331 7.75 -2.05 26.55
#